data_e26355ad6dcb1d3f6cce54523b049ab7
#
_entry.id   e26355ad6dcb1d3f6cce54523b049ab7
#
_cell.length_a   1.000
_cell.length_b   1.000
_cell.length_c   1.000
_cell.angle_alpha   90.00
_cell.angle_beta   90.00
_cell.angle_gamma   90.00
#
_symmetry.space_group_name_H-M   'P 1'
#
loop_
_entity.id
_entity.type
_entity.pdbx_description
1 polymer ?
#
loop_
_entity_poly.entity_id
_entity_poly.type
_entity_poly.pdbx_seq_one_letter_code
_entity_poly.pdbx_strand_id
1 'polypeptide(L)'
;TVALGLACSAGQFLLSAGTKGKRYALPHARILMHQGSAGIGGSAVEVEVQADDLRHTRDTVLGLIAEDTGQDVERIFTDSLHDRWFTAQQAIEYGFIDHIVDDFAQLEGPLRRARFGMVAD
;
A
#
# COMPACT_ATOMS: atom_id res chain seq x y z
N THR A 1 5.76 -0.06 -7.96
CA THR A 1 6.13 -0.33 -6.55
C THR A 1 6.67 -1.73 -6.38
N VAL A 2 7.56 -1.93 -5.42
CA VAL A 2 8.17 -3.24 -5.14
C VAL A 2 8.34 -3.46 -3.64
N ALA A 3 7.81 -4.55 -3.11
CA ALA A 3 8.10 -5.01 -1.75
C ALA A 3 9.32 -5.94 -1.79
N LEU A 4 10.44 -5.49 -1.24
CA LEU A 4 11.70 -6.26 -1.23
C LEU A 4 11.73 -7.32 -0.12
N GLY A 5 11.17 -7.02 1.04
CA GLY A 5 11.14 -7.92 2.19
C GLY A 5 9.93 -7.69 3.07
N LEU A 6 9.66 -6.43 3.40
CA LEU A 6 8.58 -6.07 4.33
C LEU A 6 7.87 -4.79 3.86
N ALA A 7 6.54 -4.85 3.78
CA ALA A 7 5.69 -3.71 3.51
C ALA A 7 4.55 -3.68 4.54
N CYS A 8 4.68 -2.85 5.56
CA CYS A 8 3.74 -2.78 6.66
C CYS A 8 3.04 -1.43 6.74
N SER A 9 1.75 -1.43 7.11
CA SER A 9 1.01 -0.21 7.40
C SER A 9 1.06 0.78 6.23
N ALA A 10 1.64 1.96 6.38
CA ALA A 10 1.87 2.91 5.30
C ALA A 10 2.67 2.32 4.13
N GLY A 11 3.61 1.39 4.40
CA GLY A 11 4.35 0.66 3.37
C GLY A 11 3.46 -0.25 2.53
N GLN A 12 2.48 -0.92 3.12
CA GLN A 12 1.47 -1.70 2.40
C GLN A 12 0.57 -0.78 1.57
N PHE A 13 0.14 0.34 2.14
CA PHE A 13 -0.66 1.33 1.43
C PHE A 13 0.05 1.85 0.19
N LEU A 14 1.32 2.27 0.33
CA LEU A 14 2.14 2.72 -0.79
C LEU A 14 2.38 1.62 -1.84
N LEU A 15 2.55 0.37 -1.40
CA LEU A 15 2.72 -0.77 -2.30
C LEU A 15 1.49 -0.95 -3.19
N SER A 16 0.29 -0.97 -2.60
CA SER A 16 -0.96 -1.17 -3.33
C SER A 16 -1.34 0.01 -4.21
N ALA A 17 -0.94 1.23 -3.85
CA ALA A 17 -1.17 2.45 -4.61
C ALA A 17 -0.30 2.59 -5.87
N GLY A 18 0.59 1.66 -6.14
CA GLY A 18 1.40 1.62 -7.35
C GLY A 18 0.56 1.48 -8.61
N THR A 19 1.14 1.78 -9.76
CA THR A 19 0.49 1.61 -11.06
C THR A 19 0.04 0.17 -11.24
N LYS A 20 -1.23 -0.07 -11.51
CA LYS A 20 -1.78 -1.42 -11.78
C LYS A 20 -1.01 -2.11 -12.91
N GLY A 21 -0.67 -3.38 -12.71
CA GLY A 21 0.21 -4.16 -13.57
C GLY A 21 1.70 -3.96 -13.30
N LYS A 22 2.06 -3.03 -12.39
CA LYS A 22 3.46 -2.69 -12.05
C LYS A 22 3.70 -2.65 -10.53
N ARG A 23 2.96 -3.47 -9.80
CA ARG A 23 3.13 -3.65 -8.35
C ARG A 23 3.71 -5.04 -8.12
N TYR A 24 4.86 -5.12 -7.47
CA TYR A 24 5.67 -6.33 -7.37
C TYR A 24 6.03 -6.66 -5.93
N ALA A 25 6.33 -7.92 -5.66
CA ALA A 25 6.99 -8.35 -4.45
C ALA A 25 8.03 -9.44 -4.75
N LEU A 26 9.07 -9.53 -3.94
CA LEU A 26 9.94 -10.69 -3.91
C LEU A 26 9.22 -11.88 -3.26
N PRO A 27 9.61 -13.15 -3.55
CA PRO A 27 8.84 -14.35 -3.15
C PRO A 27 8.63 -14.50 -1.65
N HIS A 28 9.55 -13.99 -0.83
CA HIS A 28 9.51 -14.09 0.62
C HIS A 28 9.10 -12.78 1.30
N ALA A 29 8.69 -11.77 0.53
CA ALA A 29 8.20 -10.53 1.09
C ALA A 29 6.95 -10.78 1.94
N ARG A 30 6.83 -10.03 3.03
CA ARG A 30 5.69 -10.05 3.93
C ARG A 30 4.98 -8.70 3.88
N ILE A 31 3.69 -8.74 3.80
CA ILE A 31 2.83 -7.56 3.74
C ILE A 31 1.93 -7.56 4.97
N LEU A 32 1.83 -6.44 5.67
CA LEU A 32 0.94 -6.27 6.81
C LEU A 32 -0.05 -5.16 6.55
N MET A 33 -1.32 -5.48 6.62
CA MET A 33 -2.41 -4.52 6.67
C MET A 33 -2.96 -4.42 8.09
N HIS A 34 -3.15 -3.21 8.57
CA HIS A 34 -3.87 -2.88 9.79
C HIS A 34 -4.41 -1.45 9.73
N GLN A 35 -5.40 -1.15 10.55
CA GLN A 35 -5.84 0.24 10.73
C GLN A 35 -4.75 1.04 11.47
N GLY A 36 -4.54 2.27 11.05
CA GLY A 36 -3.61 3.15 11.73
C GLY A 36 -4.04 3.42 13.17
N SER A 37 -3.07 3.65 14.03
CA SER A 37 -3.27 4.08 15.41
C SER A 37 -2.60 5.42 15.64
N ALA A 38 -3.16 6.22 16.54
CA ALA A 38 -2.58 7.50 16.95
C ALA A 38 -2.70 7.68 18.47
N GLY A 39 -1.71 8.31 19.05
CA GLY A 39 -1.84 8.85 20.40
C GLY A 39 -2.62 10.16 20.34
N ILE A 40 -3.71 10.26 21.09
CA ILE A 40 -4.51 11.48 21.21
C ILE A 40 -4.55 11.93 22.66
N GLY A 41 -4.62 13.24 22.89
CA GLY A 41 -4.66 13.81 24.24
C GLY A 41 -4.96 15.29 24.21
N GLY A 42 -5.22 15.83 25.41
CA GLY A 42 -5.61 17.22 25.60
C GLY A 42 -6.91 17.35 26.39
N SER A 43 -7.61 18.48 26.24
CA SER A 43 -8.96 18.67 26.76
C SER A 43 -9.97 17.75 26.09
N ALA A 44 -11.16 17.57 26.68
CA ALA A 44 -12.22 16.74 26.11
C ALA A 44 -12.56 17.17 24.66
N VAL A 45 -12.63 18.47 24.41
CA VAL A 45 -12.91 19.00 23.05
C VAL A 45 -11.78 18.65 22.07
N GLU A 46 -10.54 18.80 22.49
CA GLU A 46 -9.38 18.45 21.64
C GLU A 46 -9.33 16.96 21.32
N VAL A 47 -9.65 16.09 22.28
CA VAL A 47 -9.75 14.65 22.08
C VAL A 47 -10.83 14.29 21.06
N GLU A 48 -12.00 14.94 21.13
CA GLU A 48 -13.08 14.73 20.15
C GLU A 48 -12.63 15.13 18.73
N VAL A 49 -12.04 16.30 18.58
CA VAL A 49 -11.53 16.79 17.28
C VAL A 49 -10.49 15.82 16.70
N GLN A 50 -9.52 15.38 17.51
CA GLN A 50 -8.48 14.45 17.07
C GLN A 50 -9.06 13.07 16.71
N ALA A 51 -10.07 12.61 17.45
CA ALA A 51 -10.75 11.34 17.17
C ALA A 51 -11.53 11.41 15.85
N ASP A 52 -12.17 12.53 15.55
CA ASP A 52 -12.89 12.72 14.29
C ASP A 52 -11.93 12.78 13.08
N ASP A 53 -10.81 13.48 13.21
CA ASP A 53 -9.77 13.52 12.19
C ASP A 53 -9.15 12.13 11.94
N LEU A 54 -8.90 11.37 13.01
CA LEU A 54 -8.40 10.00 12.90
C LEU A 54 -9.41 9.08 12.17
N ARG A 55 -10.71 9.20 12.45
CA ARG A 55 -11.76 8.47 11.73
C ARG A 55 -11.79 8.84 10.25
N HIS A 56 -11.74 10.14 9.94
CA HIS A 56 -11.71 10.62 8.57
C HIS A 56 -10.51 10.08 7.79
N THR A 57 -9.33 10.15 8.38
CA THR A 57 -8.09 9.61 7.79
C THR A 57 -8.19 8.10 7.58
N ARG A 58 -8.67 7.35 8.57
CA ARG A 58 -8.91 5.90 8.44
C ARG A 58 -9.82 5.59 7.26
N ASP A 59 -10.97 6.22 7.20
CA ASP A 59 -11.98 5.91 6.18
C ASP A 59 -11.48 6.27 4.78
N THR A 60 -10.74 7.37 4.66
CA THR A 60 -10.08 7.76 3.41
C THR A 60 -9.05 6.71 2.96
N VAL A 61 -8.15 6.30 3.86
CA VAL A 61 -7.10 5.32 3.54
C VAL A 61 -7.71 3.96 3.18
N LEU A 62 -8.70 3.48 3.94
CA LEU A 62 -9.36 2.21 3.65
C LEU A 62 -10.12 2.25 2.32
N GLY A 63 -10.75 3.37 1.98
CA GLY A 63 -11.38 3.59 0.68
C GLY A 63 -10.39 3.50 -0.47
N LEU A 64 -9.23 4.14 -0.36
CA LEU A 64 -8.16 4.08 -1.36
C LEU A 64 -7.59 2.66 -1.49
N ILE A 65 -7.40 1.93 -0.38
CA ILE A 65 -6.97 0.53 -0.44
C ILE A 65 -8.02 -0.33 -1.16
N ALA A 66 -9.31 -0.09 -0.93
CA ALA A 66 -10.39 -0.80 -1.62
C ALA A 66 -10.34 -0.56 -3.14
N GLU A 67 -10.16 0.70 -3.57
CA GLU A 67 -9.98 1.05 -4.98
C GLU A 67 -8.75 0.37 -5.60
N ASP A 68 -7.62 0.42 -4.91
CA ASP A 68 -6.35 -0.14 -5.40
C ASP A 68 -6.36 -1.67 -5.48
N THR A 69 -7.08 -2.34 -4.59
CA THR A 69 -7.14 -3.81 -4.52
C THR A 69 -8.31 -4.40 -5.28
N GLY A 70 -9.36 -3.62 -5.51
CA GLY A 70 -10.64 -4.11 -6.03
C GLY A 70 -11.47 -4.86 -5.01
N GLN A 71 -11.11 -4.78 -3.72
CA GLN A 71 -11.89 -5.35 -2.63
C GLN A 71 -13.02 -4.41 -2.20
N ASP A 72 -14.06 -4.98 -1.61
CA ASP A 72 -15.10 -4.21 -0.95
C ASP A 72 -14.54 -3.45 0.28
N VAL A 73 -14.94 -2.20 0.46
CA VAL A 73 -14.45 -1.35 1.56
C VAL A 73 -14.81 -1.92 2.93
N GLU A 74 -15.98 -2.57 3.07
CA GLU A 74 -16.38 -3.20 4.33
C GLU A 74 -15.48 -4.41 4.65
N ARG A 75 -15.05 -5.13 3.62
CA ARG A 75 -14.06 -6.20 3.77
C ARG A 75 -12.72 -5.66 4.20
N ILE A 76 -12.22 -4.59 3.57
CA ILE A 76 -10.98 -3.93 3.97
C ILE A 76 -11.08 -3.46 5.43
N PHE A 77 -12.20 -2.84 5.81
CA PHE A 77 -12.42 -2.41 7.18
C PHE A 77 -12.32 -3.59 8.18
N THR A 78 -13.04 -4.67 7.92
CA THR A 78 -13.07 -5.85 8.80
C THR A 78 -11.70 -6.52 8.89
N ASP A 79 -11.05 -6.71 7.74
CA ASP A 79 -9.76 -7.38 7.64
C ASP A 79 -8.60 -6.57 8.27
N SER A 80 -8.77 -5.26 8.41
CA SER A 80 -7.76 -4.33 8.97
C SER A 80 -7.92 -4.04 10.47
N LEU A 81 -8.98 -4.56 11.12
CA LEU A 81 -9.22 -4.34 12.56
C LEU A 81 -8.06 -4.81 13.44
N HIS A 82 -7.39 -5.86 13.01
CA HIS A 82 -6.20 -6.44 13.65
C HIS A 82 -5.10 -6.61 12.62
N ASP A 83 -3.88 -6.80 13.08
CA ASP A 83 -2.73 -7.09 12.24
C ASP A 83 -3.00 -8.30 11.36
N ARG A 84 -3.07 -8.09 10.06
CA ARG A 84 -3.25 -9.15 9.08
C ARG A 84 -2.05 -9.26 8.15
N TRP A 85 -1.39 -10.40 8.24
CA TRP A 85 -0.18 -10.70 7.48
C TRP A 85 -0.48 -11.48 6.22
N PHE A 86 0.19 -11.11 5.14
CA PHE A 86 0.09 -11.75 3.84
C PHE A 86 1.47 -12.20 3.36
N THR A 87 1.52 -13.39 2.79
CA THR A 87 2.64 -13.81 1.91
C THR A 87 2.52 -13.07 0.57
N ALA A 88 3.58 -13.12 -0.24
CA ALA A 88 3.54 -12.54 -1.58
C ALA A 88 2.40 -13.15 -2.44
N GLN A 89 2.16 -14.46 -2.35
CA GLN A 89 1.07 -15.11 -3.06
C GLN A 89 -0.31 -14.64 -2.59
N GLN A 90 -0.51 -14.55 -1.28
CA GLN A 90 -1.76 -14.02 -0.72
C GLN A 90 -1.97 -12.54 -1.07
N ALA A 91 -0.88 -11.78 -1.24
CA ALA A 91 -0.95 -10.38 -1.64
C ALA A 91 -1.41 -10.21 -3.09
N ILE A 92 -1.06 -11.12 -4.01
CA ILE A 92 -1.65 -11.16 -5.36
C ILE A 92 -3.15 -11.44 -5.28
N GLU A 93 -3.54 -12.48 -4.56
CA GLU A 93 -4.94 -12.91 -4.43
C GLU A 93 -5.82 -11.83 -3.80
N TYR A 94 -5.27 -11.06 -2.88
CA TYR A 94 -5.97 -9.95 -2.23
C TYR A 94 -6.00 -8.68 -3.11
N GLY A 95 -5.06 -8.52 -4.02
CA GLY A 95 -4.97 -7.40 -4.94
C GLY A 95 -3.97 -6.31 -4.53
N PHE A 96 -3.11 -6.54 -3.55
CA PHE A 96 -2.06 -5.59 -3.16
C PHE A 96 -0.96 -5.44 -4.20
N ILE A 97 -0.64 -6.53 -4.90
CA ILE A 97 0.39 -6.59 -5.93
C ILE A 97 -0.11 -7.31 -7.18
N ASP A 98 0.61 -7.17 -8.26
CA ASP A 98 0.28 -7.80 -9.54
C ASP A 98 1.18 -8.99 -9.87
N HIS A 99 2.46 -8.96 -9.42
CA HIS A 99 3.45 -9.98 -9.78
C HIS A 99 4.40 -10.30 -8.63
N ILE A 100 4.84 -11.56 -8.57
CA ILE A 100 5.99 -11.98 -7.79
C ILE A 100 7.16 -12.08 -8.75
N VAL A 101 8.32 -11.53 -8.38
CA VAL A 101 9.55 -11.51 -9.19
C VAL A 101 10.72 -12.03 -8.38
N ASP A 102 11.52 -12.91 -8.98
CA ASP A 102 12.70 -13.50 -8.34
C ASP A 102 13.97 -12.67 -8.59
N ASP A 103 13.97 -11.85 -9.63
CA ASP A 103 15.12 -11.07 -10.09
C ASP A 103 14.67 -9.64 -10.44
N PHE A 104 15.51 -8.65 -10.11
CA PHE A 104 15.33 -7.26 -10.50
C PHE A 104 15.29 -7.05 -12.02
N ALA A 105 15.95 -7.90 -12.80
CA ALA A 105 15.86 -7.87 -14.26
C ALA A 105 14.44 -8.03 -14.79
N GLN A 106 13.56 -8.69 -14.03
CA GLN A 106 12.15 -8.85 -14.37
C GLN A 106 11.34 -7.55 -14.16
N LEU A 107 11.87 -6.59 -13.39
CA LEU A 107 11.27 -5.27 -13.18
C LEU A 107 11.60 -4.30 -14.33
N GLU A 108 12.64 -4.59 -15.10
CA GLU A 108 13.07 -3.80 -16.23
C GLU A 108 12.17 -4.10 -17.45
N GLY A 109 11.06 -3.39 -17.55
CA GLY A 109 10.54 -3.08 -18.88
C GLY A 109 11.61 -2.30 -19.65
N PRO A 110 11.55 -2.20 -20.99
CA PRO A 110 12.58 -1.50 -21.75
C PRO A 110 12.76 -0.11 -21.15
N LEU A 111 13.93 0.11 -20.55
CA LEU A 111 14.33 1.41 -20.02
C LEU A 111 14.21 2.38 -21.21
N ARG A 112 13.14 3.16 -21.25
CA ARG A 112 13.13 4.35 -22.06
C ARG A 112 14.26 5.22 -21.50
N ARG A 113 15.43 5.14 -22.12
CA ARG A 113 16.46 6.15 -21.92
C ARG A 113 15.78 7.48 -22.21
N ALA A 114 15.46 8.21 -21.16
CA ALA A 114 15.12 9.59 -21.30
C ALA A 114 16.33 10.22 -21.99
N ARG A 115 16.21 10.53 -23.29
CA ARG A 115 17.13 11.43 -23.96
C ARG A 115 16.91 12.78 -23.29
N PHE A 116 17.71 13.09 -22.31
CA PHE A 116 17.92 14.48 -21.93
C PHE A 116 18.46 15.15 -23.20
N GLY A 117 17.61 15.97 -23.85
CA GLY A 117 17.98 16.70 -25.04
C GLY A 117 19.11 17.68 -24.72
N MET A 118 20.33 17.32 -25.11
CA MET A 118 21.27 18.29 -25.57
C MET A 118 20.94 18.52 -27.04
N VAL A 119 20.28 19.63 -27.34
CA VAL A 119 20.29 20.19 -28.70
C VAL A 119 21.71 20.62 -28.94
N ALA A 120 22.42 19.88 -29.80
CA ALA A 120 23.65 20.39 -30.39
C ALA A 120 23.25 21.29 -31.56
N ASP A 121 23.74 22.52 -31.55
CA ASP A 121 23.71 23.48 -32.68
C ASP A 121 24.41 22.87 -33.89
#